data_9f76cf5ac90a397c751b91041221459c
#
_entry.id   9f76cf5ac90a397c751b91041221459c
#
_cell.length_a   1.000
_cell.length_b   1.000
_cell.length_c   1.000
_cell.angle_alpha   90.00
_cell.angle_beta   90.00
_cell.angle_gamma   90.00
#
_symmetry.space_group_name_H-M   'P 1'
#
loop_
_entity.id
_entity.type
_entity.pdbx_description
1 polymer ?
#
loop_
_entity_poly.entity_id
_entity_poly.type
_entity_poly.pdbx_seq_one_letter_code
_entity_poly.pdbx_strand_id
1 'polypeptide(L)'
;AKGFQALQAWLQTHAQPDSWIAMEATGTYHQALAEFLHARGYQVCVLNPAQTAAYARSQLSRVKTDRSDAKLIASYALRHREQLRRWHPDPPALKQLKALVRRRQDLQQMLQ
;
A
#
# COMPACT_ATOMS: atom_id res chain seq x y z
N ALA A 1 -14.04 0.32 9.38
CA ALA A 1 -14.02 1.78 9.29
C ALA A 1 -14.87 2.27 8.13
N LYS A 2 -15.54 3.39 8.32
CA LYS A 2 -16.43 3.96 7.30
C LYS A 2 -15.71 4.28 5.99
N GLY A 3 -14.46 4.75 6.07
CA GLY A 3 -13.67 5.08 4.90
C GLY A 3 -13.36 3.86 4.04
N PHE A 4 -13.04 2.74 4.67
CA PHE A 4 -12.76 1.48 3.95
C PHE A 4 -14.02 0.95 3.27
N GLN A 5 -15.17 1.04 3.93
CA GLN A 5 -16.43 0.61 3.36
C GLN A 5 -16.84 1.47 2.17
N ALA A 6 -16.63 2.78 2.26
CA ALA A 6 -16.89 3.70 1.16
C ALA A 6 -16.00 3.39 -0.05
N LEU A 7 -14.73 3.11 0.20
CA LEU A 7 -13.80 2.71 -0.86
C LEU A 7 -14.25 1.40 -1.52
N GLN A 8 -14.67 0.42 -0.73
CA GLN A 8 -15.16 -0.85 -1.27
C GLN A 8 -16.39 -0.63 -2.17
N ALA A 9 -17.34 0.20 -1.74
CA ALA A 9 -18.51 0.51 -2.53
C ALA A 9 -18.13 1.16 -3.87
N TRP A 10 -17.18 2.09 -3.84
CA TRP A 10 -16.65 2.72 -5.05
C TRP A 10 -15.98 1.70 -5.97
N LEU A 11 -15.18 0.79 -5.42
CA LEU A 11 -14.49 -0.24 -6.18
C LEU A 11 -15.46 -1.21 -6.86
N GLN A 12 -16.55 -1.55 -6.18
CA GLN A 12 -17.58 -2.44 -6.75
C GLN A 12 -18.19 -1.86 -8.01
N THR A 13 -18.28 -0.53 -8.11
CA THR A 13 -18.85 0.15 -9.27
C THR A 13 -17.83 0.45 -10.38
N HIS A 14 -16.57 0.68 -10.03
CA HIS A 14 -15.57 1.21 -10.95
C HIS A 14 -14.46 0.23 -11.30
N ALA A 15 -14.15 -0.74 -10.44
CA ALA A 15 -13.09 -1.69 -10.67
C ALA A 15 -13.64 -3.00 -11.25
N GLN A 16 -12.83 -3.65 -12.08
CA GLN A 16 -13.15 -4.98 -12.58
C GLN A 16 -12.64 -6.04 -11.58
N PRO A 17 -13.18 -7.28 -11.61
CA PRO A 17 -12.77 -8.32 -10.65
C PRO A 17 -11.27 -8.64 -10.66
N ASP A 18 -10.60 -8.46 -11.79
CA ASP A 18 -9.18 -8.74 -11.97
C ASP A 18 -8.30 -7.49 -11.86
N SER A 19 -8.86 -6.36 -11.44
CA SER A 19 -8.10 -5.12 -11.29
C SER A 19 -7.09 -5.21 -10.16
N TRP A 20 -5.92 -4.62 -10.37
CA TRP A 20 -4.93 -4.44 -9.33
C TRP A 20 -5.22 -3.15 -8.56
N ILE A 21 -5.01 -3.21 -7.25
CA ILE A 21 -5.09 -2.04 -6.37
C ILE A 21 -3.69 -1.78 -5.84
N ALA A 22 -3.07 -0.70 -6.30
CA ALA A 22 -1.72 -0.34 -5.91
C ALA A 22 -1.75 0.75 -4.85
N MET A 23 -0.90 0.62 -3.84
CA MET A 23 -0.74 1.61 -2.79
C MET A 23 0.71 1.70 -2.35
N GLU A 24 1.11 2.84 -1.79
CA GLU A 24 2.44 2.98 -1.20
C GLU A 24 2.45 2.51 0.24
N ALA A 25 3.60 1.98 0.66
CA ALA A 25 3.84 1.62 2.06
C ALA A 25 4.12 2.89 2.86
N THR A 26 3.11 3.42 3.53
CA THR A 26 3.21 4.64 4.34
C THR A 26 2.73 4.37 5.76
N GLY A 27 3.66 4.25 6.71
CA GLY A 27 3.34 3.97 8.10
C GLY A 27 2.58 2.66 8.27
N THR A 28 1.68 2.64 9.26
CA THR A 28 0.86 1.45 9.55
C THR A 28 -0.49 1.46 8.84
N TYR A 29 -0.89 2.61 8.27
CA TYR A 29 -2.20 2.77 7.66
C TYR A 29 -2.38 1.86 6.45
N HIS A 30 -1.36 1.75 5.60
CA HIS A 30 -1.44 0.92 4.39
C HIS A 30 -1.69 -0.55 4.73
N GLN A 31 -1.17 -1.01 5.87
CA GLN A 31 -1.30 -2.40 6.28
C GLN A 31 -2.76 -2.76 6.58
N ALA A 32 -3.46 -1.90 7.32
CA ALA A 32 -4.88 -2.10 7.61
C ALA A 32 -5.72 -2.09 6.34
N LEU A 33 -5.44 -1.17 5.42
CA LEU A 33 -6.15 -1.08 4.15
C LEU A 33 -5.86 -2.30 3.27
N ALA A 34 -4.60 -2.73 3.20
CA ALA A 34 -4.22 -3.91 2.43
C ALA A 34 -4.91 -5.17 2.95
N GLU A 35 -4.96 -5.35 4.27
CA GLU A 35 -5.66 -6.47 4.88
C GLU A 35 -7.16 -6.45 4.58
N PHE A 36 -7.78 -5.28 4.68
CA PHE A 36 -9.20 -5.11 4.37
C PHE A 36 -9.53 -5.51 2.94
N LEU A 37 -8.76 -5.02 1.98
CA LEU A 37 -9.00 -5.29 0.56
C LEU A 37 -8.63 -6.73 0.19
N HIS A 38 -7.55 -7.26 0.75
CA HIS A 38 -7.15 -8.65 0.52
C HIS A 38 -8.22 -9.63 0.98
N ALA A 39 -8.81 -9.39 2.16
CA ALA A 39 -9.86 -10.22 2.72
C ALA A 39 -11.10 -10.26 1.82
N ARG A 40 -11.29 -9.25 0.99
CA ARG A 40 -12.43 -9.17 0.07
C ARG A 40 -12.10 -9.66 -1.35
N GLY A 41 -10.92 -10.26 -1.52
CA GLY A 41 -10.54 -10.89 -2.77
C GLY A 41 -9.87 -9.99 -3.80
N TYR A 42 -9.58 -8.74 -3.45
CA TYR A 42 -8.89 -7.83 -4.37
C TYR A 42 -7.41 -8.17 -4.48
N GLN A 43 -6.84 -7.93 -5.65
CA GLN A 43 -5.41 -8.07 -5.88
C GLN A 43 -4.72 -6.78 -5.43
N VAL A 44 -4.06 -6.83 -4.28
CA VAL A 44 -3.40 -5.66 -3.69
C VAL A 44 -1.91 -5.73 -3.95
N CYS A 45 -1.33 -4.61 -4.35
CA CYS A 45 0.11 -4.45 -4.52
C CYS A 45 0.57 -3.28 -3.64
N VAL A 46 1.54 -3.52 -2.77
CA VAL A 46 2.12 -2.48 -1.90
C VAL A 46 3.49 -2.11 -2.45
N LEU A 47 3.63 -0.85 -2.84
CA LEU A 47 4.83 -0.34 -3.51
C LEU A 47 5.75 0.38 -2.52
N ASN A 48 7.04 0.30 -2.79
CA ASN A 48 8.04 1.03 -2.02
C ASN A 48 8.02 2.51 -2.40
N PRO A 49 7.86 3.43 -1.43
CA PRO A 49 7.86 4.87 -1.73
C PRO A 49 9.12 5.37 -2.44
N ALA A 50 10.27 4.74 -2.20
CA ALA A 50 11.51 5.12 -2.88
C ALA A 50 11.44 4.84 -4.39
N GLN A 51 10.78 3.76 -4.78
CA GLN A 51 10.61 3.41 -6.19
C GLN A 51 9.65 4.36 -6.90
N THR A 52 8.53 4.69 -6.26
CA THR A 52 7.57 5.63 -6.85
C THR A 52 8.13 7.05 -6.90
N ALA A 53 8.93 7.44 -5.92
CA ALA A 53 9.62 8.73 -5.93
C ALA A 53 10.64 8.82 -7.08
N ALA A 54 11.41 7.76 -7.31
CA ALA A 54 12.36 7.70 -8.42
C ALA A 54 11.65 7.78 -9.76
N TYR A 55 10.52 7.10 -9.89
CA TYR A 55 9.69 7.16 -11.08
C TYR A 55 9.16 8.57 -11.33
N ALA A 56 8.70 9.25 -10.27
CA ALA A 56 8.22 10.62 -10.34
C ALA A 56 9.30 11.56 -10.90
N ARG A 57 10.53 11.42 -10.40
CA ARG A 57 11.65 12.22 -10.88
C ARG A 57 11.94 11.96 -12.35
N SER A 58 11.85 10.70 -12.80
CA SER A 58 12.08 10.34 -14.19
C SER A 58 11.02 10.91 -15.12
N GLN A 59 9.80 11.16 -14.61
CA GLN A 59 8.70 11.75 -15.37
C GLN A 59 8.69 13.28 -15.31
N LEU A 60 9.68 13.89 -14.65
CA LEU A 60 9.77 15.34 -14.48
C LEU A 60 8.53 15.97 -13.82
N SER A 61 7.85 15.20 -12.99
CA SER A 61 6.67 15.68 -12.27
C SER A 61 7.09 16.69 -11.20
N ARG A 62 6.53 17.91 -11.25
CA ARG A 62 6.88 18.99 -10.33
C ARG A 62 5.83 19.30 -9.30
N VAL A 63 4.59 18.86 -9.51
CA VAL A 63 3.47 19.16 -8.61
C VAL A 63 3.09 17.91 -7.86
N LYS A 64 3.16 18.00 -6.53
CA LYS A 64 2.80 16.88 -5.67
C LYS A 64 1.50 17.19 -4.95
N THR A 65 0.40 16.60 -5.42
CA THR A 65 -0.91 16.64 -4.78
C THR A 65 -1.40 15.22 -4.57
N ASP A 66 -2.36 15.01 -3.67
CA ASP A 66 -2.92 13.68 -3.44
C ASP A 66 -3.45 13.05 -4.72
N ARG A 67 -4.06 13.85 -5.58
CA ARG A 67 -4.57 13.38 -6.86
C ARG A 67 -3.44 13.00 -7.82
N SER A 68 -2.38 13.80 -7.88
CA SER A 68 -1.22 13.49 -8.73
C SER A 68 -0.45 12.28 -8.21
N ASP A 69 -0.39 12.10 -6.88
CA ASP A 69 0.22 10.93 -6.27
C ASP A 69 -0.53 9.65 -6.62
N ALA A 70 -1.85 9.66 -6.57
CA ALA A 70 -2.66 8.50 -6.94
C ALA A 70 -2.46 8.14 -8.42
N LYS A 71 -2.43 9.13 -9.31
CA LYS A 71 -2.17 8.92 -10.73
C LYS A 71 -0.76 8.39 -10.97
N LEU A 72 0.21 8.89 -10.23
CA LEU A 72 1.60 8.45 -10.33
C LEU A 72 1.75 6.99 -9.94
N ILE A 73 1.12 6.59 -8.83
CA ILE A 73 1.12 5.21 -8.36
C ILE A 73 0.48 4.30 -9.39
N ALA A 74 -0.67 4.69 -9.93
CA ALA A 74 -1.36 3.94 -10.95
C ALA A 74 -0.53 3.80 -12.23
N SER A 75 0.12 4.87 -12.66
CA SER A 75 0.99 4.87 -13.83
C SER A 75 2.20 3.94 -13.64
N TYR A 76 2.82 4.00 -12.46
CA TYR A 76 3.93 3.12 -12.12
C TYR A 76 3.49 1.65 -12.16
N ALA A 77 2.37 1.34 -11.52
CA ALA A 77 1.85 -0.02 -11.46
C ALA A 77 1.52 -0.55 -12.86
N LEU A 78 0.90 0.26 -13.70
CA LEU A 78 0.56 -0.12 -15.06
C LEU A 78 1.82 -0.39 -15.90
N ARG A 79 2.83 0.45 -15.76
CA ARG A 79 4.09 0.31 -16.52
C ARG A 79 4.88 -0.91 -16.09
N HIS A 80 4.79 -1.31 -14.82
CA HIS A 80 5.51 -2.44 -14.26
C HIS A 80 4.59 -3.61 -13.95
N ARG A 81 3.44 -3.70 -14.60
CA ARG A 81 2.39 -4.69 -14.29
C ARG A 81 2.88 -6.14 -14.28
N GLU A 82 3.84 -6.47 -15.12
CA GLU A 82 4.38 -7.83 -15.19
C GLU A 82 5.30 -8.17 -14.02
N GLN A 83 5.75 -7.16 -13.29
CA GLN A 83 6.66 -7.29 -12.15
C GLN A 83 5.94 -7.11 -10.81
N LEU A 84 4.64 -6.79 -10.83
CA LEU A 84 3.88 -6.59 -9.60
C LEU A 84 3.74 -7.89 -8.84
N ARG A 85 3.89 -7.79 -7.51
CA ARG A 85 3.71 -8.93 -6.62
C ARG A 85 2.48 -8.69 -5.77
N ARG A 86 1.61 -9.69 -5.70
CA ARG A 86 0.42 -9.61 -4.88
C ARG A 86 0.82 -9.60 -3.40
N TRP A 87 0.30 -8.63 -2.67
CA TRP A 87 0.50 -8.55 -1.24
C TRP A 87 -0.30 -9.65 -0.54
N HIS A 88 0.31 -10.26 0.46
CA HIS A 88 -0.34 -11.23 1.34
C HIS A 88 -0.11 -10.82 2.79
N PRO A 89 -1.09 -11.08 3.68
CA PRO A 89 -0.86 -10.83 5.10
C PRO A 89 0.23 -11.75 5.63
N ASP A 90 1.01 -11.23 6.59
CA ASP A 90 2.02 -12.05 7.26
C ASP A 90 1.34 -13.18 8.04
N PRO A 91 1.95 -14.38 8.13
CA PRO A 91 1.47 -15.41 9.04
C PRO A 91 1.42 -14.90 10.48
N PRO A 92 0.49 -15.42 11.32
CA PRO A 92 0.34 -14.93 12.70
C PRO A 92 1.65 -14.92 13.50
N ALA A 93 2.47 -15.94 13.35
CA ALA A 93 3.76 -16.04 14.06
C ALA A 93 4.71 -14.90 13.64
N LEU A 94 4.75 -14.57 12.35
CA LEU A 94 5.58 -13.47 11.85
C LEU A 94 5.05 -12.11 12.30
N LYS A 95 3.73 -11.94 12.34
CA LYS A 95 3.10 -10.73 12.86
C LYS A 95 3.49 -10.49 14.32
N GLN A 96 3.45 -11.54 15.14
CA GLN A 96 3.84 -11.47 16.54
C GLN A 96 5.32 -11.10 16.69
N LEU A 97 6.18 -11.73 15.88
CA LEU A 97 7.61 -11.42 15.91
C LEU A 97 7.88 -9.96 15.56
N LYS A 98 7.27 -9.45 14.50
CA LYS A 98 7.42 -8.06 14.09
C LYS A 98 6.92 -7.09 15.16
N ALA A 99 5.81 -7.42 15.82
CA ALA A 99 5.27 -6.60 16.90
C ALA A 99 6.22 -6.56 18.09
N LEU A 100 6.84 -7.69 18.45
CA LEU A 100 7.81 -7.76 19.54
C LEU A 100 9.08 -6.96 19.23
N VAL A 101 9.59 -7.06 18.01
CA VAL A 101 10.76 -6.29 17.58
C VAL A 101 10.49 -4.80 17.64
N ARG A 102 9.31 -4.36 17.16
CA ARG A 102 8.90 -2.95 17.24
C ARG A 102 8.83 -2.48 18.68
N ARG A 103 8.21 -3.28 19.56
CA ARG A 103 8.12 -2.95 20.99
C ARG A 103 9.49 -2.79 21.62
N ARG A 104 10.42 -3.69 21.29
CA ARG A 104 11.81 -3.60 21.78
C ARG A 104 12.47 -2.31 21.33
N GLN A 105 12.31 -1.95 20.07
CA GLN A 105 12.87 -0.71 19.51
C GLN A 105 12.29 0.53 20.22
N ASP A 106 10.97 0.53 20.44
CA ASP A 106 10.31 1.64 21.14
C ASP A 106 10.84 1.80 22.57
N LEU A 107 11.02 0.71 23.28
CA LEU A 107 11.58 0.72 24.63
C LEU A 107 13.02 1.23 24.65
N GLN A 108 13.83 0.81 23.68
CA GLN A 108 15.22 1.30 23.57
C GLN A 108 15.27 2.80 23.34
N GLN A 109 14.38 3.34 22.51
CA GLN A 109 14.29 4.78 22.27
C GLN A 109 13.87 5.54 23.52
N MET A 110 12.98 4.98 24.32
CA MET A 110 12.54 5.60 25.57
C MET A 110 13.65 5.69 26.62
N LEU A 111 14.62 4.78 26.56
CA LEU A 111 15.74 4.74 27.53
C LEU A 111 16.93 5.61 27.12
N GLN A 112 16.89 6.21 25.94
CA GLN A 112 17.91 7.16 25.48
C GLN A 112 17.60 8.61 25.90
#